data_aca9c0a0d3f7f8016b007fce1f37553f
#
_entry.id   aca9c0a0d3f7f8016b007fce1f37553f
#
_cell.length_a   1.000
_cell.length_b   1.000
_cell.length_c   1.000
_cell.angle_alpha   90.00
_cell.angle_beta   90.00
_cell.angle_gamma   90.00
#
_symmetry.space_group_name_H-M   'P 1'
#
loop_
_entity.id
_entity.type
_entity.pdbx_description
1 polymer ?
#
loop_
_entity_poly.entity_id
_entity_poly.type
_entity_poly.pdbx_seq_one_letter_code
_entity_poly.pdbx_strand_id
1 'polypeptide(L)'
;MSSDQQQRKARRAPTETSAFGAGRRENHDASEFYRRFPAPQVSDSDTLSEPFDLPAPPTIVGDSRSMAELPDNSVALVVTSPPYFVGKEYERAVAGNGSTGSGEVPATYIEYLEMLRDVFAECRRVLEPGGRIAVNVANLGRKPYRSLSSDVIRILQDDLGMLLRGEIIWQKAEGATGSVAWGSFRSAANPVLRDLTERVVVASKGRFDRAVSTKQREARGLPHQSRIATDEFMEATLDVWRIDSESARRVQHPAPFPVELPRRLIDLYTYEGDIVLDPFLGAGATLVAAERTGRRGVGYDLDPDYIEIAQRRLEAERAKPRVRGPTGPGEPLTFDIPEHPDERIEHFQQRATSEGKKAQDLARQVLESCGFEIVHENHKIAKSGVQFNFLVEDAAGEHVYYVDVSGAFTTVRPGLMRTDTLWKTLGRAHVLMANANAATDANHPRLLILTSNLPRPNSPGDRALRAVGAWNVFDAIEVFDDAGVARLQKYATGVTAPLAGFWTEADIDLFEDFTTR
;
A
#
# COMPACT_ATOMS: atom_id res chain seq x y z
N MET A 1 6.85 -16.79 57.83
CA MET A 1 7.54 -15.58 57.38
C MET A 1 8.21 -15.93 56.06
N SER A 2 7.53 -15.70 54.99
CA SER A 2 8.00 -16.00 53.62
C SER A 2 8.24 -14.67 52.92
N SER A 3 9.49 -14.41 52.54
CA SER A 3 9.93 -13.19 51.89
C SER A 3 9.88 -13.42 50.39
N ASP A 4 8.83 -12.91 49.77
CA ASP A 4 8.70 -12.83 48.31
C ASP A 4 9.54 -11.66 47.78
N GLN A 5 10.74 -11.94 47.33
CA GLN A 5 11.58 -11.00 46.61
C GLN A 5 11.16 -11.03 45.14
N GLN A 6 10.27 -10.13 44.75
CA GLN A 6 10.06 -9.79 43.33
C GLN A 6 11.35 -9.22 42.72
N GLN A 7 12.05 -10.02 41.91
CA GLN A 7 13.13 -9.56 41.05
C GLN A 7 12.60 -8.54 40.05
N ARG A 8 12.83 -7.27 40.31
CA ARG A 8 12.69 -6.20 39.30
C ARG A 8 13.68 -6.49 38.17
N LYS A 9 13.20 -6.89 36.99
CA LYS A 9 14.02 -6.95 35.77
C LYS A 9 14.70 -5.59 35.57
N ALA A 10 16.02 -5.57 35.64
CA ALA A 10 16.83 -4.39 35.39
C ALA A 10 16.51 -3.88 33.96
N ARG A 11 16.08 -2.64 33.85
CA ARG A 11 15.93 -1.95 32.57
C ARG A 11 17.32 -1.94 31.91
N ARG A 12 17.44 -2.56 30.71
CA ARG A 12 18.66 -2.45 29.90
C ARG A 12 18.97 -0.97 29.69
N ALA A 13 20.23 -0.57 29.94
CA ALA A 13 20.70 0.76 29.63
C ALA A 13 20.55 0.99 28.10
N PRO A 14 20.07 2.19 27.67
CA PRO A 14 19.97 2.49 26.26
C PRO A 14 21.36 2.46 25.62
N THR A 15 21.48 1.83 24.45
CA THR A 15 22.71 1.86 23.66
C THR A 15 22.93 3.27 23.08
N GLU A 16 24.18 3.68 22.82
CA GLU A 16 24.51 5.00 22.22
C GLU A 16 23.74 5.26 20.91
N THR A 17 23.44 4.22 20.13
CA THR A 17 22.66 4.30 18.89
C THR A 17 21.16 4.40 19.13
N SER A 18 20.64 4.20 20.35
CA SER A 18 19.21 4.30 20.66
C SER A 18 18.63 5.71 20.48
N ALA A 19 19.48 6.74 20.43
CA ALA A 19 19.10 8.12 20.13
C ALA A 19 18.75 8.36 18.64
N PHE A 20 19.18 7.47 17.74
CA PHE A 20 18.93 7.56 16.30
C PHE A 20 17.78 6.67 15.82
N GLY A 21 17.11 5.93 16.69
CA GLY A 21 16.00 5.08 16.31
C GLY A 21 14.71 5.87 16.03
N ALA A 22 13.90 5.38 15.09
CA ALA A 22 12.62 5.97 14.71
C ALA A 22 11.67 6.20 15.91
N GLY A 23 11.76 5.39 16.97
CA GLY A 23 10.90 5.44 18.14
C GLY A 23 11.10 6.63 19.09
N ARG A 24 12.06 7.54 18.82
CA ARG A 24 12.34 8.71 19.69
C ARG A 24 12.23 10.06 19.02
N ARG A 25 11.93 10.14 17.73
CA ARG A 25 11.84 11.42 17.01
C ARG A 25 10.84 12.38 17.64
N GLU A 26 9.71 11.89 18.09
CA GLU A 26 8.64 12.71 18.71
C GLU A 26 8.79 12.90 20.22
N ASN A 27 9.68 12.16 20.86
CA ASN A 27 9.94 12.26 22.30
C ASN A 27 11.14 13.17 22.63
N HIS A 28 11.75 13.77 21.62
CA HIS A 28 12.87 14.69 21.83
C HIS A 28 12.34 16.10 22.02
N ASP A 29 12.59 16.66 23.18
CA ASP A 29 12.27 18.08 23.44
C ASP A 29 13.26 18.98 22.67
N ALA A 30 12.77 19.60 21.61
CA ALA A 30 13.52 20.53 20.80
C ALA A 30 13.28 22.01 21.17
N SER A 31 12.64 22.31 22.29
CA SER A 31 12.24 23.67 22.70
C SER A 31 13.42 24.64 22.74
N GLU A 32 14.59 24.21 23.24
CA GLU A 32 15.78 25.05 23.26
C GLU A 32 16.32 25.39 21.87
N PHE A 33 16.20 24.46 20.93
CA PHE A 33 16.56 24.68 19.54
C PHE A 33 15.63 25.72 18.91
N TYR A 34 14.33 25.58 19.09
CA TYR A 34 13.31 26.47 18.53
C TYR A 34 13.28 27.86 19.16
N ARG A 35 13.92 28.10 20.30
CA ARG A 35 14.09 29.50 20.82
C ARG A 35 14.81 30.42 19.85
N ARG A 36 15.55 29.89 18.89
CA ARG A 36 16.34 30.65 17.90
C ARG A 36 15.65 30.82 16.55
N PHE A 37 14.50 30.17 16.36
CA PHE A 37 13.72 30.15 15.14
C PHE A 37 12.25 30.45 15.42
N PRO A 38 11.45 30.86 14.42
CA PRO A 38 10.01 30.90 14.56
C PRO A 38 9.51 29.50 14.95
N ALA A 39 8.94 29.39 16.14
CA ALA A 39 8.42 28.12 16.61
C ALA A 39 7.12 27.77 15.88
N PRO A 40 6.88 26.49 15.55
CA PRO A 40 5.58 26.05 15.07
C PRO A 40 4.47 26.38 16.06
N GLN A 41 3.26 26.63 15.57
CA GLN A 41 2.12 26.98 16.40
C GLN A 41 1.53 25.73 17.04
N VAL A 42 1.90 25.47 18.29
CA VAL A 42 1.27 24.40 19.11
C VAL A 42 -0.02 24.93 19.73
N SER A 43 -1.05 24.09 19.72
CA SER A 43 -2.37 24.41 20.25
C SER A 43 -2.92 23.24 21.06
N ASP A 44 -3.60 23.54 22.17
CA ASP A 44 -4.31 22.57 22.99
C ASP A 44 -5.81 22.45 22.62
N SER A 45 -6.23 23.13 21.54
CA SER A 45 -7.62 23.06 21.07
C SER A 45 -8.03 21.64 20.76
N ASP A 46 -9.25 21.26 21.20
CA ASP A 46 -9.92 20.00 20.88
C ASP A 46 -11.27 20.23 20.17
N THR A 47 -11.49 21.43 19.66
CA THR A 47 -12.71 21.83 18.99
C THR A 47 -12.83 21.14 17.62
N LEU A 48 -13.82 20.30 17.47
CA LEU A 48 -14.22 19.70 16.19
C LEU A 48 -15.48 20.43 15.64
N SER A 49 -15.71 20.31 14.34
CA SER A 49 -16.97 20.75 13.75
C SER A 49 -18.15 19.93 14.30
N GLU A 50 -19.34 20.53 14.30
CA GLU A 50 -20.57 19.75 14.42
C GLU A 50 -20.73 18.83 13.20
N PRO A 51 -21.43 17.69 13.33
CA PRO A 51 -21.74 16.82 12.21
C PRO A 51 -22.42 17.58 11.07
N PHE A 52 -21.98 17.36 9.84
CA PHE A 52 -22.55 17.98 8.67
C PHE A 52 -22.56 16.99 7.49
N ASP A 53 -23.39 17.29 6.48
CA ASP A 53 -23.43 16.51 5.25
C ASP A 53 -22.43 17.07 4.24
N LEU A 54 -21.62 16.18 3.65
CA LEU A 54 -20.76 16.56 2.54
C LEU A 54 -21.58 16.95 1.32
N PRO A 55 -21.06 17.84 0.46
CA PRO A 55 -21.67 18.12 -0.84
C PRO A 55 -21.97 16.85 -1.63
N ALA A 56 -23.04 16.87 -2.37
CA ALA A 56 -23.45 15.77 -3.24
C ALA A 56 -23.65 16.30 -4.68
N PRO A 57 -22.77 15.96 -5.63
CA PRO A 57 -21.60 15.06 -5.52
C PRO A 57 -20.47 15.66 -4.68
N PRO A 58 -19.55 14.82 -4.13
CA PRO A 58 -18.43 15.30 -3.32
C PRO A 58 -17.24 15.77 -4.16
N THR A 59 -17.44 15.97 -5.45
CA THR A 59 -16.50 16.48 -6.45
C THR A 59 -16.99 17.87 -6.88
N ILE A 60 -16.21 18.90 -6.59
CA ILE A 60 -16.64 20.30 -6.69
C ILE A 60 -15.80 21.03 -7.73
N VAL A 61 -16.45 21.63 -8.73
CA VAL A 61 -15.79 22.60 -9.61
C VAL A 61 -15.66 23.91 -8.83
N GLY A 62 -14.44 24.25 -8.40
CA GLY A 62 -14.25 25.42 -7.55
C GLY A 62 -12.80 25.71 -7.22
N ASP A 63 -12.56 26.91 -6.70
CA ASP A 63 -11.28 27.38 -6.26
C ASP A 63 -11.03 26.98 -4.80
N SER A 64 -10.04 26.13 -4.56
CA SER A 64 -9.70 25.62 -3.24
C SER A 64 -9.13 26.68 -2.29
N ARG A 65 -8.88 27.90 -2.75
CA ARG A 65 -8.56 29.05 -1.88
C ARG A 65 -9.78 29.49 -1.05
N SER A 66 -10.97 28.99 -1.37
CA SER A 66 -12.21 29.24 -0.63
C SER A 66 -13.12 28.00 -0.67
N MET A 67 -13.06 27.16 0.35
CA MET A 67 -13.86 25.92 0.49
C MET A 67 -15.01 26.15 1.47
N ALA A 68 -15.94 27.06 1.12
CA ALA A 68 -17.01 27.51 2.00
C ALA A 68 -17.98 26.38 2.41
N GLU A 69 -18.07 25.30 1.61
CA GLU A 69 -18.87 24.11 1.89
C GLU A 69 -18.34 23.26 3.05
N LEU A 70 -17.08 23.49 3.44
CA LEU A 70 -16.45 22.72 4.51
C LEU A 70 -16.30 23.58 5.78
N PRO A 71 -16.90 23.16 6.89
CA PRO A 71 -16.74 23.83 8.18
C PRO A 71 -15.30 23.79 8.69
N ASP A 72 -14.95 24.73 9.57
CA ASP A 72 -13.70 24.69 10.32
C ASP A 72 -13.58 23.40 11.13
N ASN A 73 -12.38 22.82 11.21
CA ASN A 73 -12.09 21.64 12.04
C ASN A 73 -12.94 20.39 11.71
N SER A 74 -13.23 20.17 10.44
CA SER A 74 -14.10 19.10 9.94
C SER A 74 -13.37 17.96 9.24
N VAL A 75 -12.17 18.21 8.73
CA VAL A 75 -11.39 17.29 7.90
C VAL A 75 -10.28 16.62 8.70
N ALA A 76 -10.19 15.31 8.62
CA ALA A 76 -9.17 14.53 9.32
C ALA A 76 -7.81 14.53 8.60
N LEU A 77 -7.85 14.47 7.27
CA LEU A 77 -6.66 14.35 6.44
C LEU A 77 -6.86 15.07 5.10
N VAL A 78 -5.87 15.85 4.71
CA VAL A 78 -5.71 16.35 3.35
C VAL A 78 -4.64 15.52 2.66
N VAL A 79 -4.94 14.96 1.48
CA VAL A 79 -3.95 14.29 0.61
C VAL A 79 -4.06 14.90 -0.77
N THR A 80 -2.96 15.43 -1.28
CA THR A 80 -3.00 16.15 -2.54
C THR A 80 -1.67 16.14 -3.28
N SER A 81 -1.73 16.38 -4.58
CA SER A 81 -0.59 16.63 -5.45
C SER A 81 -0.88 17.87 -6.31
N PRO A 82 -0.41 19.05 -5.90
CA PRO A 82 -0.68 20.28 -6.65
C PRO A 82 0.00 20.24 -8.03
N PRO A 83 -0.42 21.07 -8.99
CA PRO A 83 0.30 21.23 -10.25
C PRO A 83 1.74 21.68 -9.99
N TYR A 84 2.75 21.13 -10.71
CA TYR A 84 4.16 21.34 -10.37
C TYR A 84 4.79 22.59 -11.00
N PHE A 85 4.01 23.41 -11.69
CA PHE A 85 4.44 24.62 -12.38
C PHE A 85 5.63 24.38 -13.33
N VAL A 86 5.48 23.43 -14.26
CA VAL A 86 6.54 23.02 -15.20
C VAL A 86 6.25 23.39 -16.65
N GLY A 87 5.21 24.18 -16.90
CA GLY A 87 4.79 24.61 -18.24
C GLY A 87 4.26 23.47 -19.10
N LYS A 88 3.65 22.45 -18.47
CA LYS A 88 2.98 21.36 -19.19
C LYS A 88 1.72 21.87 -19.91
N GLU A 89 1.30 21.13 -20.94
CA GLU A 89 0.15 21.50 -21.76
C GLU A 89 -1.14 21.74 -20.96
N TYR A 90 -1.39 20.98 -19.88
CA TYR A 90 -2.56 21.16 -19.02
C TYR A 90 -2.52 22.48 -18.23
N GLU A 91 -1.33 22.92 -17.80
CA GLU A 91 -1.17 24.24 -17.15
C GLU A 91 -1.46 25.38 -18.14
N ARG A 92 -1.14 25.19 -19.43
CA ARG A 92 -1.44 26.12 -20.51
C ARG A 92 -2.89 26.05 -20.97
N ALA A 93 -3.51 24.87 -20.97
CA ALA A 93 -4.90 24.67 -21.37
C ALA A 93 -5.85 25.35 -20.37
N VAL A 94 -5.60 25.26 -19.08
CA VAL A 94 -6.38 25.96 -18.05
C VAL A 94 -6.23 27.48 -18.20
N ALA A 95 -5.03 27.96 -18.55
CA ALA A 95 -4.77 29.39 -18.83
C ALA A 95 -5.43 29.88 -20.14
N GLY A 96 -5.59 28.98 -21.15
CA GLY A 96 -6.09 29.35 -22.48
C GLY A 96 -7.60 29.24 -22.68
N ASN A 97 -8.29 28.43 -21.89
CA ASN A 97 -9.74 28.15 -22.08
C ASN A 97 -10.69 29.16 -21.41
N GLY A 98 -10.18 30.33 -20.95
CA GLY A 98 -11.05 31.37 -20.41
C GLY A 98 -12.03 30.80 -19.37
N SER A 99 -11.51 30.06 -18.38
CA SER A 99 -12.38 29.47 -17.35
C SER A 99 -13.19 30.60 -16.72
N THR A 100 -14.50 30.47 -16.81
CA THR A 100 -15.47 31.42 -16.20
C THR A 100 -15.46 31.36 -14.66
N GLY A 101 -14.48 30.63 -14.08
CA GLY A 101 -14.20 30.60 -12.66
C GLY A 101 -13.13 31.65 -12.29
N SER A 102 -13.33 32.34 -11.20
CA SER A 102 -12.56 33.45 -10.65
C SER A 102 -11.10 33.14 -10.25
N GLY A 103 -10.53 32.01 -10.67
CA GLY A 103 -9.16 31.58 -10.32
C GLY A 103 -8.17 31.98 -11.41
N GLU A 104 -7.37 33.05 -11.21
CA GLU A 104 -6.24 33.37 -12.06
C GLU A 104 -5.17 32.27 -11.97
N VAL A 105 -4.79 31.72 -13.12
CA VAL A 105 -3.67 30.78 -13.22
C VAL A 105 -2.37 31.54 -13.00
N PRO A 106 -1.47 31.13 -12.06
CA PRO A 106 -0.24 31.84 -11.78
C PRO A 106 0.65 31.99 -13.01
N ALA A 107 1.08 33.22 -13.30
CA ALA A 107 1.98 33.53 -14.41
C ALA A 107 3.45 33.36 -13.99
N THR A 108 3.76 33.54 -12.72
CA THR A 108 5.12 33.46 -12.16
C THR A 108 5.21 32.37 -11.10
N TYR A 109 6.45 31.91 -10.83
CA TYR A 109 6.68 30.92 -9.76
C TYR A 109 6.35 31.47 -8.36
N ILE A 110 6.51 32.80 -8.17
CA ILE A 110 6.14 33.43 -6.89
C ILE A 110 4.64 33.42 -6.70
N GLU A 111 3.87 33.85 -7.68
CA GLU A 111 2.39 33.75 -7.65
C GLU A 111 1.90 32.32 -7.44
N TYR A 112 2.59 31.35 -8.03
CA TYR A 112 2.29 29.93 -7.81
C TYR A 112 2.52 29.53 -6.34
N LEU A 113 3.60 29.97 -5.69
CA LEU A 113 3.82 29.71 -4.28
C LEU A 113 2.81 30.42 -3.38
N GLU A 114 2.39 31.64 -3.75
CA GLU A 114 1.32 32.37 -3.06
C GLU A 114 -0.01 31.64 -3.17
N MET A 115 -0.37 31.17 -4.35
CA MET A 115 -1.56 30.33 -4.57
C MET A 115 -1.51 29.05 -3.71
N LEU A 116 -0.36 28.34 -3.65
CA LEU A 116 -0.21 27.17 -2.78
C LEU A 116 -0.39 27.53 -1.31
N ARG A 117 0.20 28.66 -0.86
CA ARG A 117 0.03 29.14 0.52
C ARG A 117 -1.44 29.39 0.85
N ASP A 118 -2.19 30.02 -0.04
CA ASP A 118 -3.60 30.36 0.20
C ASP A 118 -4.48 29.10 0.23
N VAL A 119 -4.25 28.13 -0.68
CA VAL A 119 -4.93 26.83 -0.64
C VAL A 119 -4.58 26.06 0.64
N PHE A 120 -3.31 26.02 1.05
CA PHE A 120 -2.92 25.30 2.26
C PHE A 120 -3.37 26.01 3.54
N ALA A 121 -3.55 27.32 3.52
CA ALA A 121 -4.18 28.08 4.61
C ALA A 121 -5.65 27.66 4.78
N GLU A 122 -6.37 27.50 3.68
CA GLU A 122 -7.74 27.02 3.69
C GLU A 122 -7.83 25.54 4.11
N CYS A 123 -6.89 24.70 3.64
CA CYS A 123 -6.74 23.33 4.16
C CYS A 123 -6.51 23.32 5.67
N ARG A 124 -5.64 24.20 6.20
CA ARG A 124 -5.41 24.35 7.64
C ARG A 124 -6.67 24.79 8.38
N ARG A 125 -7.50 25.66 7.82
CA ARG A 125 -8.79 26.05 8.42
C ARG A 125 -9.69 24.84 8.62
N VAL A 126 -9.90 24.07 7.56
CA VAL A 126 -10.84 22.91 7.59
C VAL A 126 -10.30 21.71 8.33
N LEU A 127 -8.97 21.53 8.44
CA LEU A 127 -8.39 20.44 9.21
C LEU A 127 -8.78 20.53 10.69
N GLU A 128 -9.17 19.40 11.28
CA GLU A 128 -9.34 19.30 12.74
C GLU A 128 -7.99 19.46 13.47
N PRO A 129 -7.97 19.84 14.76
CA PRO A 129 -6.73 19.90 15.53
C PRO A 129 -6.07 18.51 15.60
N GLY A 130 -4.80 18.44 15.20
CA GLY A 130 -4.06 17.19 15.02
C GLY A 130 -4.34 16.47 13.69
N GLY A 131 -5.27 16.96 12.88
CA GLY A 131 -5.46 16.54 11.49
C GLY A 131 -4.20 16.83 10.65
N ARG A 132 -4.01 16.06 9.59
CA ARG A 132 -2.77 16.11 8.81
C ARG A 132 -3.01 16.57 7.38
N ILE A 133 -1.98 17.24 6.81
CA ILE A 133 -1.86 17.48 5.39
C ILE A 133 -0.67 16.69 4.85
N ALA A 134 -0.86 15.98 3.75
CA ALA A 134 0.15 15.22 3.03
C ALA A 134 0.22 15.72 1.58
N VAL A 135 1.30 16.41 1.23
CA VAL A 135 1.46 17.06 -0.08
C VAL A 135 2.52 16.32 -0.88
N ASN A 136 2.12 15.67 -1.95
CA ASN A 136 3.04 15.00 -2.87
C ASN A 136 3.56 15.98 -3.93
N VAL A 137 4.87 16.10 -4.04
CA VAL A 137 5.52 16.96 -5.04
C VAL A 137 6.76 16.32 -5.65
N ALA A 138 7.01 16.62 -6.92
CA ALA A 138 8.24 16.30 -7.61
C ALA A 138 9.17 17.53 -7.65
N ASN A 139 10.46 17.32 -7.32
CA ASN A 139 11.51 18.31 -7.54
C ASN A 139 12.02 18.20 -8.98
N LEU A 140 11.25 18.67 -9.93
CA LEU A 140 11.58 18.56 -11.35
C LEU A 140 12.82 19.35 -11.72
N GLY A 141 13.70 18.76 -12.54
CA GLY A 141 14.98 19.32 -12.97
C GLY A 141 14.82 20.63 -13.74
N ARG A 142 14.90 21.75 -13.05
CA ARG A 142 14.95 23.10 -13.61
C ARG A 142 16.41 23.56 -13.77
N LYS A 143 16.64 24.52 -14.63
CA LYS A 143 17.96 25.17 -14.77
C LYS A 143 17.83 26.66 -14.44
N PRO A 144 18.34 27.12 -13.30
CA PRO A 144 18.90 26.35 -12.17
C PRO A 144 17.86 25.48 -11.44
N TYR A 145 18.31 24.41 -10.77
CA TYR A 145 17.46 23.51 -10.01
C TYR A 145 16.75 24.25 -8.87
N ARG A 146 15.45 23.98 -8.69
CA ARG A 146 14.66 24.51 -7.58
C ARG A 146 13.91 23.37 -6.90
N SER A 147 14.07 23.25 -5.59
CA SER A 147 13.40 22.24 -4.77
C SER A 147 11.99 22.71 -4.40
N LEU A 148 10.98 22.20 -5.09
CA LEU A 148 9.57 22.50 -4.76
C LEU A 148 9.18 21.91 -3.39
N SER A 149 9.72 20.75 -2.99
CA SER A 149 9.46 20.19 -1.67
C SER A 149 9.93 21.11 -0.54
N SER A 150 11.09 21.77 -0.71
CA SER A 150 11.58 22.74 0.27
C SER A 150 10.68 23.99 0.35
N ASP A 151 10.13 24.45 -0.78
CA ASP A 151 9.18 25.56 -0.79
C ASP A 151 7.87 25.18 -0.10
N VAL A 152 7.36 23.96 -0.32
CA VAL A 152 6.16 23.42 0.38
C VAL A 152 6.40 23.30 1.88
N ILE A 153 7.57 22.80 2.30
CA ILE A 153 7.94 22.73 3.72
C ILE A 153 7.93 24.13 4.33
N ARG A 154 8.55 25.11 3.67
CA ARG A 154 8.56 26.51 4.13
C ARG A 154 7.15 27.07 4.29
N ILE A 155 6.29 26.86 3.29
CA ILE A 155 4.89 27.32 3.36
C ILE A 155 4.18 26.69 4.56
N LEU A 156 4.24 25.35 4.70
CA LEU A 156 3.52 24.66 5.77
C LEU A 156 4.08 25.01 7.16
N GLN A 157 5.39 24.97 7.33
CA GLN A 157 6.06 25.15 8.62
C GLN A 157 6.19 26.62 9.00
N ASP A 158 6.75 27.47 8.11
CA ASP A 158 7.15 28.84 8.45
C ASP A 158 6.01 29.83 8.20
N ASP A 159 5.32 29.74 7.04
CA ASP A 159 4.26 30.70 6.70
C ASP A 159 2.94 30.36 7.43
N LEU A 160 2.60 29.07 7.56
CA LEU A 160 1.34 28.60 8.16
C LEU A 160 1.48 28.06 9.60
N GLY A 161 2.70 27.93 10.12
CA GLY A 161 2.96 27.48 11.50
C GLY A 161 2.49 26.06 11.79
N MET A 162 2.40 25.19 10.78
CA MET A 162 2.03 23.79 10.97
C MET A 162 3.20 22.98 11.52
N LEU A 163 2.90 21.88 12.21
CA LEU A 163 3.90 21.00 12.80
C LEU A 163 4.36 19.99 11.73
N LEU A 164 5.59 20.14 11.22
CA LEU A 164 6.15 19.19 10.27
C LEU A 164 6.31 17.81 10.92
N ARG A 165 5.82 16.76 10.25
CA ARG A 165 5.85 15.37 10.74
C ARG A 165 6.96 14.55 10.10
N GLY A 166 7.41 14.94 8.93
CA GLY A 166 8.46 14.32 8.14
C GLY A 166 8.16 14.35 6.66
N GLU A 167 9.01 13.68 5.92
CA GLU A 167 8.88 13.49 4.48
C GLU A 167 8.89 11.99 4.17
N ILE A 168 8.07 11.58 3.21
CA ILE A 168 8.09 10.23 2.65
C ILE A 168 8.68 10.33 1.24
N ILE A 169 9.68 9.51 0.96
CA ILE A 169 10.27 9.38 -0.38
C ILE A 169 9.48 8.34 -1.15
N TRP A 170 8.65 8.78 -2.07
CA TRP A 170 7.96 7.87 -2.98
C TRP A 170 8.86 7.50 -4.15
N GLN A 171 9.33 6.26 -4.18
CA GLN A 171 10.12 5.68 -5.26
C GLN A 171 9.18 5.04 -6.29
N LYS A 172 9.17 5.57 -7.53
CA LYS A 172 8.24 5.19 -8.62
C LYS A 172 8.63 3.93 -9.38
N ALA A 173 9.90 3.52 -9.34
CA ALA A 173 10.41 2.34 -10.04
C ALA A 173 11.71 1.82 -9.41
N GLU A 174 12.05 0.56 -9.69
CA GLU A 174 13.35 -0.01 -9.32
C GLU A 174 14.39 0.29 -10.40
N GLY A 175 15.34 1.17 -10.06
CA GLY A 175 16.48 1.48 -10.91
C GLY A 175 16.16 2.30 -12.16
N ALA A 176 17.21 2.68 -12.85
CA ALA A 176 17.13 3.45 -14.10
C ALA A 176 17.16 2.50 -15.30
N THR A 177 16.02 2.30 -15.93
CA THR A 177 15.95 1.69 -17.25
C THR A 177 16.13 2.76 -18.33
N GLY A 178 16.83 2.46 -19.42
CA GLY A 178 16.87 3.30 -20.62
C GLY A 178 18.23 3.89 -20.96
N SER A 179 18.19 4.98 -21.74
CA SER A 179 19.34 5.61 -22.41
C SER A 179 20.40 6.14 -21.43
N VAL A 180 21.67 6.05 -21.82
CA VAL A 180 22.80 6.76 -21.19
C VAL A 180 22.84 8.26 -21.54
N ALA A 181 21.87 8.77 -22.30
CA ALA A 181 21.81 10.15 -22.80
C ALA A 181 21.31 11.17 -21.74
N TRP A 182 21.70 10.99 -20.47
CA TRP A 182 21.40 11.91 -19.38
C TRP A 182 22.67 12.67 -18.98
N GLY A 183 22.85 13.83 -19.61
CA GLY A 183 24.07 14.61 -19.42
C GLY A 183 25.27 14.02 -20.18
N SER A 184 26.46 14.11 -19.62
CA SER A 184 27.70 13.62 -20.22
C SER A 184 28.00 12.19 -19.76
N PHE A 185 27.78 11.21 -20.63
CA PHE A 185 28.21 9.82 -20.39
C PHE A 185 29.74 9.71 -20.53
N ARG A 186 30.39 9.01 -19.60
CA ARG A 186 31.86 8.84 -19.53
C ARG A 186 32.67 10.14 -19.45
N SER A 187 32.05 11.24 -19.04
CA SER A 187 32.70 12.54 -18.82
C SER A 187 32.16 13.18 -17.54
N ALA A 188 33.04 13.74 -16.74
CA ALA A 188 32.67 14.50 -15.55
C ALA A 188 32.18 15.92 -15.86
N ALA A 189 32.03 16.29 -17.15
CA ALA A 189 31.65 17.63 -17.56
C ALA A 189 30.26 18.06 -17.08
N ASN A 190 29.26 17.17 -17.22
CA ASN A 190 27.88 17.48 -16.82
C ASN A 190 27.02 16.20 -16.66
N PRO A 191 27.31 15.30 -15.71
CA PRO A 191 26.40 14.22 -15.38
C PRO A 191 25.12 14.78 -14.74
N VAL A 192 23.94 14.28 -15.14
CA VAL A 192 22.64 14.76 -14.66
C VAL A 192 21.95 13.68 -13.88
N LEU A 193 21.42 14.02 -12.69
CA LEU A 193 20.62 13.11 -11.86
C LEU A 193 19.23 12.90 -12.49
N ARG A 194 18.71 11.68 -12.35
CA ARG A 194 17.37 11.32 -12.85
C ARG A 194 16.36 11.38 -11.71
N ASP A 195 15.19 11.95 -11.98
CA ASP A 195 14.09 12.05 -11.02
C ASP A 195 13.32 10.72 -10.96
N LEU A 196 13.74 9.85 -10.07
CA LEU A 196 13.09 8.56 -9.81
C LEU A 196 12.09 8.61 -8.65
N THR A 197 12.12 9.69 -7.88
CA THR A 197 11.35 9.83 -6.66
C THR A 197 10.51 11.09 -6.65
N GLU A 198 9.42 11.05 -5.88
CA GLU A 198 8.70 12.24 -5.43
C GLU A 198 8.73 12.31 -3.89
N ARG A 199 8.29 13.40 -3.33
CA ARG A 199 8.28 13.61 -1.88
C ARG A 199 6.89 13.93 -1.39
N VAL A 200 6.44 13.20 -0.37
CA VAL A 200 5.21 13.51 0.35
C VAL A 200 5.59 14.22 1.64
N VAL A 201 5.35 15.53 1.67
CA VAL A 201 5.57 16.35 2.87
C VAL A 201 4.37 16.21 3.78
N VAL A 202 4.58 15.81 5.04
CA VAL A 202 3.50 15.59 6.01
C VAL A 202 3.61 16.60 7.15
N ALA A 203 2.54 17.34 7.40
CA ALA A 203 2.43 18.27 8.53
C ALA A 203 1.09 18.11 9.26
N SER A 204 1.00 18.55 10.53
CA SER A 204 -0.22 18.51 11.31
C SER A 204 -0.63 19.89 11.84
N LYS A 205 -1.95 20.09 12.03
CA LYS A 205 -2.50 21.36 12.56
C LYS A 205 -2.41 21.39 14.08
N GLY A 206 -1.50 22.19 14.61
CA GLY A 206 -1.44 22.62 16.00
C GLY A 206 -1.13 21.52 17.04
N ARG A 207 -1.29 20.23 16.72
CA ARG A 207 -1.07 19.11 17.64
C ARG A 207 -0.31 17.98 16.95
N PHE A 208 0.41 17.16 17.73
CA PHE A 208 1.09 15.96 17.23
C PHE A 208 0.14 14.78 17.11
N ASP A 209 -0.81 14.66 18.02
CA ASP A 209 -1.87 13.65 18.07
C ASP A 209 -3.23 14.24 17.63
N ARG A 210 -4.19 13.38 17.35
CA ARG A 210 -5.59 13.78 17.13
C ARG A 210 -6.16 14.37 18.42
N ALA A 211 -6.87 15.49 18.34
CA ALA A 211 -7.35 16.26 19.48
C ALA A 211 -8.24 15.47 20.44
N VAL A 212 -9.03 14.55 19.91
CA VAL A 212 -9.98 13.73 20.66
C VAL A 212 -9.51 12.29 20.61
N SER A 213 -9.25 11.70 21.78
CA SER A 213 -8.80 10.30 21.90
C SER A 213 -9.85 9.31 21.37
N THR A 214 -9.41 8.12 20.96
CA THR A 214 -10.29 7.05 20.43
C THR A 214 -11.48 6.79 21.38
N LYS A 215 -11.24 6.67 22.69
CA LYS A 215 -12.28 6.46 23.70
C LYS A 215 -13.30 7.61 23.78
N GLN A 216 -12.84 8.84 23.67
CA GLN A 216 -13.71 10.02 23.66
C GLN A 216 -14.49 10.13 22.35
N ARG A 217 -13.87 9.75 21.21
CA ARG A 217 -14.54 9.70 19.92
C ARG A 217 -15.68 8.68 19.93
N GLU A 218 -15.42 7.47 20.45
CA GLU A 218 -16.44 6.43 20.63
C GLU A 218 -17.62 6.94 21.48
N ALA A 219 -17.34 7.54 22.63
CA ALA A 219 -18.36 8.08 23.52
C ALA A 219 -19.20 9.21 22.88
N ARG A 220 -18.64 9.94 21.90
CA ARG A 220 -19.32 11.02 21.14
C ARG A 220 -19.97 10.52 19.84
N GLY A 221 -19.90 9.22 19.53
CA GLY A 221 -20.39 8.66 18.26
C GLY A 221 -19.60 9.10 17.03
N LEU A 222 -18.34 9.55 17.21
CA LEU A 222 -17.47 9.98 16.14
C LEU A 222 -16.67 8.79 15.56
N PRO A 223 -16.15 8.89 14.33
CA PRO A 223 -15.24 7.91 13.75
C PRO A 223 -14.07 7.56 14.68
N HIS A 224 -13.88 6.28 15.03
CA HIS A 224 -12.88 5.84 16.00
C HIS A 224 -12.22 4.50 15.67
N GLN A 225 -12.68 3.82 14.60
CA GLN A 225 -12.16 2.51 14.20
C GLN A 225 -11.04 2.64 13.16
N SER A 226 -9.95 1.90 13.36
CA SER A 226 -8.86 1.76 12.41
C SER A 226 -8.64 0.29 12.13
N ARG A 227 -8.48 -0.09 10.85
CA ARG A 227 -8.30 -1.49 10.42
C ARG A 227 -6.96 -1.74 9.75
N ILE A 228 -5.99 -0.85 9.88
CA ILE A 228 -4.66 -1.08 9.35
C ILE A 228 -4.06 -2.33 9.99
N ALA A 229 -3.65 -3.30 9.18
CA ALA A 229 -2.99 -4.51 9.65
C ALA A 229 -1.57 -4.19 10.18
N THR A 230 -1.05 -5.02 11.09
CA THR A 230 0.27 -4.82 11.69
C THR A 230 1.37 -4.67 10.64
N ASP A 231 1.36 -5.54 9.62
CA ASP A 231 2.40 -5.53 8.58
C ASP A 231 2.27 -4.30 7.67
N GLU A 232 1.04 -3.88 7.35
CA GLU A 232 0.77 -2.63 6.63
C GLU A 232 1.22 -1.41 7.43
N PHE A 233 0.96 -1.38 8.73
CA PHE A 233 1.44 -0.31 9.62
C PHE A 233 2.96 -0.24 9.65
N MET A 234 3.65 -1.40 9.77
CA MET A 234 5.11 -1.47 9.76
C MET A 234 5.71 -0.97 8.44
N GLU A 235 5.09 -1.28 7.30
CA GLU A 235 5.52 -0.77 5.99
C GLU A 235 5.18 0.72 5.81
N ALA A 236 3.99 1.13 6.19
CA ALA A 236 3.50 2.49 5.99
C ALA A 236 4.19 3.52 6.90
N THR A 237 4.80 3.09 8.01
CA THR A 237 5.59 3.97 8.90
C THR A 237 7.04 4.13 8.47
N LEU A 238 7.48 3.50 7.37
CA LEU A 238 8.79 3.78 6.77
C LEU A 238 8.75 5.11 6.00
N ASP A 239 9.89 5.77 5.91
CA ASP A 239 10.05 7.02 5.18
C ASP A 239 10.40 6.83 3.69
N VAL A 240 10.48 5.59 3.20
CA VAL A 240 10.65 5.24 1.80
C VAL A 240 9.55 4.28 1.36
N TRP A 241 8.72 4.73 0.43
CA TRP A 241 7.65 3.92 -0.15
C TRP A 241 7.96 3.57 -1.59
N ARG A 242 7.85 2.29 -1.93
CA ARG A 242 7.94 1.80 -3.30
C ARG A 242 6.52 1.53 -3.80
N ILE A 243 6.05 2.35 -4.71
CA ILE A 243 4.72 2.26 -5.31
C ILE A 243 4.88 2.55 -6.80
N ASP A 244 4.43 1.65 -7.65
CA ASP A 244 4.49 1.84 -9.10
C ASP A 244 3.61 3.01 -9.52
N SER A 245 4.08 3.76 -10.53
CA SER A 245 3.34 4.91 -11.04
C SER A 245 2.07 4.47 -11.78
N GLU A 246 1.01 5.27 -11.68
CA GLU A 246 -0.23 5.08 -12.41
C GLU A 246 -0.05 5.39 -13.91
N SER A 247 -0.76 4.67 -14.78
CA SER A 247 -0.73 4.94 -16.22
C SER A 247 -1.54 6.17 -16.58
N ALA A 248 -0.88 7.22 -17.07
CA ALA A 248 -1.53 8.45 -17.55
C ALA A 248 -2.62 8.19 -18.62
N ARG A 249 -2.38 7.20 -19.51
CA ARG A 249 -3.36 6.83 -20.55
C ARG A 249 -4.60 6.18 -19.98
N ARG A 250 -4.46 5.35 -18.93
CA ARG A 250 -5.58 4.63 -18.31
C ARG A 250 -6.52 5.58 -17.55
N VAL A 251 -5.98 6.59 -16.89
CA VAL A 251 -6.75 7.52 -16.05
C VAL A 251 -7.04 8.86 -16.72
N GLN A 252 -6.61 9.06 -17.96
CA GLN A 252 -6.85 10.29 -18.74
C GLN A 252 -6.36 11.56 -18.02
N HIS A 253 -5.26 11.46 -17.28
CA HIS A 253 -4.62 12.56 -16.57
C HIS A 253 -3.11 12.54 -16.80
N PRO A 254 -2.45 13.67 -17.08
CA PRO A 254 -1.05 13.71 -17.52
C PRO A 254 -0.03 13.33 -16.43
N ALA A 255 -0.39 13.41 -15.17
CA ALA A 255 0.48 13.07 -14.04
C ALA A 255 -0.31 12.52 -12.84
N PRO A 256 -1.01 11.38 -13.00
CA PRO A 256 -1.78 10.83 -11.90
C PRO A 256 -0.85 10.17 -10.88
N PHE A 257 -1.07 10.43 -9.59
CA PHE A 257 -0.48 9.54 -8.59
C PHE A 257 -1.39 8.31 -8.36
N PRO A 258 -0.81 7.14 -8.03
CA PRO A 258 -1.56 5.90 -7.89
C PRO A 258 -2.49 5.96 -6.67
N VAL A 259 -3.64 5.29 -6.74
CA VAL A 259 -4.61 5.19 -5.63
C VAL A 259 -3.98 4.61 -4.35
N GLU A 260 -2.95 3.78 -4.50
CA GLU A 260 -2.22 3.17 -3.38
C GLU A 260 -1.52 4.21 -2.48
N LEU A 261 -1.02 5.31 -3.04
CA LEU A 261 -0.35 6.36 -2.27
C LEU A 261 -1.31 7.03 -1.26
N PRO A 262 -2.46 7.61 -1.68
CA PRO A 262 -3.43 8.14 -0.73
C PRO A 262 -4.05 7.05 0.16
N ARG A 263 -4.23 5.81 -0.32
CA ARG A 263 -4.73 4.71 0.52
C ARG A 263 -3.86 4.50 1.76
N ARG A 264 -2.54 4.41 1.60
CA ARG A 264 -1.62 4.25 2.74
C ARG A 264 -1.66 5.42 3.72
N LEU A 265 -1.74 6.65 3.23
CA LEU A 265 -1.88 7.84 4.07
C LEU A 265 -3.21 7.85 4.84
N ILE A 266 -4.30 7.47 4.18
CA ILE A 266 -5.64 7.37 4.76
C ILE A 266 -5.67 6.32 5.87
N ASP A 267 -5.17 5.12 5.62
CA ASP A 267 -5.14 4.04 6.61
C ASP A 267 -4.27 4.38 7.82
N LEU A 268 -3.16 5.13 7.61
CA LEU A 268 -2.25 5.55 8.66
C LEU A 268 -2.83 6.65 9.56
N TYR A 269 -3.57 7.60 8.99
CA TYR A 269 -3.86 8.87 9.66
C TYR A 269 -5.33 9.13 9.94
N THR A 270 -6.25 8.23 9.53
CA THR A 270 -7.69 8.43 9.69
C THR A 270 -8.40 7.21 10.26
N TYR A 271 -9.57 7.45 10.85
CA TYR A 271 -10.53 6.42 11.23
C TYR A 271 -11.56 6.20 10.12
N GLU A 272 -12.22 5.03 10.10
CA GLU A 272 -13.35 4.78 9.18
C GLU A 272 -14.47 5.80 9.44
N GLY A 273 -14.99 6.37 8.35
CA GLY A 273 -15.99 7.45 8.40
C GLY A 273 -15.41 8.86 8.52
N ASP A 274 -14.10 9.03 8.77
CA ASP A 274 -13.45 10.34 8.75
C ASP A 274 -13.52 10.98 7.35
N ILE A 275 -13.42 12.33 7.31
CA ILE A 275 -13.40 13.08 6.05
C ILE A 275 -11.97 13.26 5.56
N VAL A 276 -11.77 12.96 4.27
CA VAL A 276 -10.51 13.14 3.52
C VAL A 276 -10.74 14.14 2.39
N LEU A 277 -9.88 15.15 2.30
CA LEU A 277 -9.96 16.22 1.32
C LEU A 277 -8.80 16.16 0.32
N ASP A 278 -9.11 16.41 -0.95
CA ASP A 278 -8.12 16.71 -1.99
C ASP A 278 -8.44 18.07 -2.66
N PRO A 279 -7.67 19.14 -2.37
CA PRO A 279 -7.89 20.47 -2.94
C PRO A 279 -7.40 20.63 -4.39
N PHE A 280 -6.72 19.63 -4.96
CA PHE A 280 -6.29 19.56 -6.36
C PHE A 280 -6.65 18.17 -6.92
N LEU A 281 -7.95 17.90 -7.03
CA LEU A 281 -8.52 16.57 -7.18
C LEU A 281 -8.03 15.80 -8.41
N GLY A 282 -7.83 16.51 -9.54
CA GLY A 282 -7.48 15.88 -10.80
C GLY A 282 -8.40 14.70 -11.13
N ALA A 283 -7.81 13.55 -11.43
CA ALA A 283 -8.55 12.33 -11.75
C ALA A 283 -9.15 11.58 -10.53
N GLY A 284 -9.13 12.15 -9.31
CA GLY A 284 -9.84 11.63 -8.14
C GLY A 284 -9.23 10.43 -7.43
N ALA A 285 -7.92 10.22 -7.51
CA ALA A 285 -7.25 9.09 -6.86
C ALA A 285 -7.49 9.05 -5.34
N THR A 286 -7.48 10.21 -4.69
CA THR A 286 -7.73 10.36 -3.25
C THR A 286 -9.15 9.95 -2.87
N LEU A 287 -10.16 10.35 -3.66
CA LEU A 287 -11.56 10.00 -3.38
C LEU A 287 -11.82 8.51 -3.57
N VAL A 288 -11.22 7.92 -4.62
CA VAL A 288 -11.28 6.46 -4.84
C VAL A 288 -10.65 5.71 -3.66
N ALA A 289 -9.51 6.19 -3.14
CA ALA A 289 -8.87 5.60 -1.98
C ALA A 289 -9.73 5.74 -0.70
N ALA A 290 -10.33 6.91 -0.47
CA ALA A 290 -11.24 7.15 0.65
C ALA A 290 -12.46 6.21 0.60
N GLU A 291 -13.07 6.08 -0.58
CA GLU A 291 -14.21 5.17 -0.80
C GLU A 291 -13.84 3.70 -0.50
N ARG A 292 -12.67 3.22 -0.99
CA ARG A 292 -12.17 1.85 -0.74
C ARG A 292 -11.94 1.54 0.73
N THR A 293 -11.54 2.55 1.48
CA THR A 293 -11.16 2.41 2.89
C THR A 293 -12.27 2.80 3.86
N GLY A 294 -13.49 3.07 3.37
CA GLY A 294 -14.65 3.44 4.19
C GLY A 294 -14.57 4.84 4.79
N ARG A 295 -13.80 5.74 4.16
CA ARG A 295 -13.73 7.16 4.53
C ARG A 295 -14.61 7.99 3.59
N ARG A 296 -14.95 9.20 4.01
CA ARG A 296 -15.77 10.14 3.25
C ARG A 296 -14.85 11.10 2.50
N GLY A 297 -14.72 10.94 1.17
CA GLY A 297 -13.89 11.81 0.34
C GLY A 297 -14.62 13.05 -0.13
N VAL A 298 -13.94 14.20 -0.21
CA VAL A 298 -14.39 15.43 -0.87
C VAL A 298 -13.21 16.05 -1.61
N GLY A 299 -13.45 16.68 -2.77
CA GLY A 299 -12.35 17.28 -3.52
C GLY A 299 -12.78 18.36 -4.47
N TYR A 300 -11.83 19.25 -4.78
CA TYR A 300 -12.00 20.42 -5.63
C TYR A 300 -11.06 20.37 -6.83
N ASP A 301 -11.51 20.83 -7.96
CA ASP A 301 -10.68 21.15 -9.12
C ASP A 301 -11.27 22.34 -9.87
N LEU A 302 -10.44 23.14 -10.51
CA LEU A 302 -10.88 24.25 -11.37
C LEU A 302 -11.39 23.75 -12.72
N ASP A 303 -10.90 22.59 -13.18
CA ASP A 303 -11.21 22.02 -14.47
C ASP A 303 -12.44 21.08 -14.36
N PRO A 304 -13.58 21.42 -14.99
CA PRO A 304 -14.78 20.59 -14.98
C PRO A 304 -14.56 19.22 -15.63
N ASP A 305 -13.65 19.10 -16.60
CA ASP A 305 -13.37 17.82 -17.26
C ASP A 305 -12.70 16.82 -16.27
N TYR A 306 -11.81 17.32 -15.41
CA TYR A 306 -11.22 16.49 -14.34
C TYR A 306 -12.27 16.11 -13.29
N ILE A 307 -13.16 17.01 -12.94
CA ILE A 307 -14.27 16.70 -12.03
C ILE A 307 -15.17 15.60 -12.60
N GLU A 308 -15.48 15.64 -13.89
CA GLU A 308 -16.26 14.57 -14.55
C GLU A 308 -15.51 13.21 -14.53
N ILE A 309 -14.21 13.22 -14.79
CA ILE A 309 -13.36 12.01 -14.72
C ILE A 309 -13.36 11.45 -13.30
N ALA A 310 -13.13 12.29 -12.28
CA ALA A 310 -13.13 11.90 -10.89
C ALA A 310 -14.47 11.32 -10.45
N GLN A 311 -15.58 11.95 -10.85
CA GLN A 311 -16.93 11.49 -10.53
C GLN A 311 -17.20 10.11 -11.13
N ARG A 312 -16.93 9.91 -12.42
CA ARG A 312 -17.07 8.60 -13.08
C ARG A 312 -16.24 7.50 -12.40
N ARG A 313 -15.01 7.81 -11.99
CA ARG A 313 -14.16 6.85 -11.29
C ARG A 313 -14.69 6.52 -9.89
N LEU A 314 -15.21 7.50 -9.18
CA LEU A 314 -15.82 7.31 -7.86
C LEU A 314 -17.11 6.48 -7.96
N GLU A 315 -17.96 6.75 -8.94
CA GLU A 315 -19.17 5.97 -9.22
C GLU A 315 -18.86 4.52 -9.59
N ALA A 316 -17.86 4.32 -10.46
CA ALA A 316 -17.37 2.98 -10.80
C ALA A 316 -16.82 2.23 -9.57
N GLU A 317 -16.16 2.92 -8.65
CA GLU A 317 -15.69 2.31 -7.40
C GLU A 317 -16.85 1.94 -6.47
N ARG A 318 -17.86 2.81 -6.36
CA ARG A 318 -19.08 2.57 -5.56
C ARG A 318 -19.95 1.42 -6.11
N ALA A 319 -19.94 1.24 -7.43
CA ALA A 319 -20.69 0.16 -8.09
C ALA A 319 -20.06 -1.23 -7.85
N LYS A 320 -18.80 -1.29 -7.39
CA LYS A 320 -18.17 -2.56 -7.06
C LYS A 320 -18.86 -3.23 -5.87
N PRO A 321 -19.10 -4.54 -5.91
CA PRO A 321 -19.67 -5.27 -4.79
C PRO A 321 -18.83 -5.08 -3.53
N ARG A 322 -19.41 -4.52 -2.48
CA ARG A 322 -18.75 -4.42 -1.17
C ARG A 322 -19.06 -5.67 -0.38
N VAL A 323 -18.04 -6.47 -0.11
CA VAL A 323 -18.16 -7.54 0.86
C VAL A 323 -18.10 -6.92 2.25
N ARG A 324 -19.22 -6.86 2.96
CA ARG A 324 -19.23 -6.53 4.39
C ARG A 324 -18.54 -7.65 5.15
N GLY A 325 -17.43 -7.34 5.80
CA GLY A 325 -16.85 -8.25 6.81
C GLY A 325 -17.82 -8.47 7.98
N PRO A 326 -17.59 -9.51 8.80
CA PRO A 326 -18.44 -9.83 9.94
C PRO A 326 -18.55 -8.63 10.88
N THR A 327 -19.77 -8.33 11.32
CA THR A 327 -20.11 -7.20 12.18
C THR A 327 -19.84 -7.44 13.67
N GLY A 328 -19.25 -8.62 14.04
CA GLY A 328 -18.94 -8.96 15.42
C GLY A 328 -17.90 -10.06 15.59
N PRO A 329 -17.21 -10.12 16.73
CA PRO A 329 -16.27 -11.20 17.03
C PRO A 329 -17.03 -12.52 17.24
N GLY A 330 -16.78 -13.50 16.37
CA GLY A 330 -17.31 -14.87 16.52
C GLY A 330 -18.30 -15.34 15.46
N GLU A 331 -18.69 -14.51 14.49
CA GLU A 331 -19.50 -15.01 13.35
C GLU A 331 -18.62 -15.77 12.34
N PRO A 332 -19.00 -17.01 11.96
CA PRO A 332 -18.29 -17.74 10.93
C PRO A 332 -18.46 -17.04 9.59
N LEU A 333 -17.38 -16.91 8.84
CA LEU A 333 -17.40 -16.39 7.47
C LEU A 333 -18.14 -17.37 6.58
N THR A 334 -19.34 -17.02 6.16
CA THR A 334 -20.05 -17.76 5.11
C THR A 334 -19.57 -17.28 3.76
N PHE A 335 -19.07 -18.20 2.95
CA PHE A 335 -18.60 -17.93 1.60
C PHE A 335 -19.69 -18.34 0.61
N ASP A 336 -20.28 -17.37 -0.08
CA ASP A 336 -20.95 -17.66 -1.35
C ASP A 336 -19.85 -17.80 -2.40
N ILE A 337 -19.58 -19.02 -2.82
CA ILE A 337 -18.64 -19.29 -3.92
C ILE A 337 -19.42 -18.99 -5.22
N PRO A 338 -19.05 -17.98 -6.00
CA PRO A 338 -19.70 -17.70 -7.27
C PRO A 338 -19.59 -18.89 -8.22
N GLU A 339 -20.62 -19.17 -8.97
CA GLU A 339 -20.65 -20.25 -9.95
C GLU A 339 -19.81 -19.94 -11.20
N HIS A 340 -19.39 -18.66 -11.40
CA HIS A 340 -18.60 -18.21 -12.55
C HIS A 340 -17.13 -18.01 -12.19
N PRO A 341 -16.18 -18.48 -13.04
CA PRO A 341 -14.73 -18.40 -12.82
C PRO A 341 -14.19 -16.97 -12.64
N ASP A 342 -14.63 -16.02 -13.44
CA ASP A 342 -14.15 -14.63 -13.41
C ASP A 342 -14.55 -13.92 -12.11
N GLU A 343 -15.71 -14.25 -11.55
CA GLU A 343 -16.17 -13.68 -10.28
C GLU A 343 -15.37 -14.17 -9.06
N ARG A 344 -14.80 -15.39 -9.14
CA ARG A 344 -13.94 -15.93 -8.05
C ARG A 344 -12.65 -15.15 -7.92
N ILE A 345 -11.99 -14.85 -9.04
CA ILE A 345 -10.69 -14.15 -9.05
C ILE A 345 -10.85 -12.75 -8.47
N GLU A 346 -11.84 -11.98 -8.92
CA GLU A 346 -12.12 -10.65 -8.37
C GLU A 346 -12.49 -10.70 -6.88
N HIS A 347 -13.27 -11.68 -6.48
CA HIS A 347 -13.73 -11.84 -5.10
C HIS A 347 -12.58 -12.19 -4.14
N PHE A 348 -11.66 -13.08 -4.51
CA PHE A 348 -10.47 -13.40 -3.71
C PHE A 348 -9.49 -12.24 -3.64
N GLN A 349 -9.24 -11.55 -4.74
CA GLN A 349 -8.39 -10.36 -4.77
C GLN A 349 -8.95 -9.22 -3.91
N GLN A 350 -10.25 -8.96 -3.99
CA GLN A 350 -10.91 -7.94 -3.19
C GLN A 350 -10.90 -8.27 -1.70
N ARG A 351 -11.08 -9.55 -1.32
CA ARG A 351 -10.96 -9.99 0.08
C ARG A 351 -9.55 -9.86 0.61
N ALA A 352 -8.54 -10.33 -0.13
CA ALA A 352 -7.14 -10.19 0.26
C ALA A 352 -6.74 -8.73 0.47
N THR A 353 -7.32 -7.81 -0.31
CA THR A 353 -7.03 -6.37 -0.25
C THR A 353 -7.87 -5.65 0.82
N SER A 354 -9.16 -5.98 0.98
CA SER A 354 -10.09 -5.23 1.83
C SER A 354 -10.10 -5.67 3.30
N GLU A 355 -9.81 -6.93 3.59
CA GLU A 355 -9.88 -7.48 4.93
C GLU A 355 -8.52 -7.53 5.64
N GLY A 356 -7.41 -7.11 4.98
CA GLY A 356 -6.06 -7.15 5.56
C GLY A 356 -5.65 -8.55 6.04
N LYS A 357 -6.28 -9.61 5.50
CA LYS A 357 -6.03 -10.99 5.90
C LYS A 357 -4.64 -11.42 5.49
N LYS A 358 -3.96 -12.10 6.38
CA LYS A 358 -2.65 -12.70 6.09
C LYS A 358 -2.79 -13.65 4.89
N ALA A 359 -1.79 -13.64 4.02
CA ALA A 359 -1.71 -14.56 2.88
C ALA A 359 -1.93 -16.03 3.30
N GLN A 360 -1.53 -16.37 4.51
CA GLN A 360 -1.72 -17.70 5.10
C GLN A 360 -3.19 -18.04 5.34
N ASP A 361 -4.02 -17.08 5.82
CA ASP A 361 -5.45 -17.33 6.06
C ASP A 361 -6.21 -17.55 4.75
N LEU A 362 -5.84 -16.79 3.70
CA LEU A 362 -6.42 -16.99 2.37
C LEU A 362 -6.00 -18.34 1.76
N ALA A 363 -4.70 -18.67 1.87
CA ALA A 363 -4.20 -19.96 1.39
C ALA A 363 -4.89 -21.14 2.09
N ARG A 364 -5.14 -21.04 3.41
CA ARG A 364 -5.93 -22.02 4.16
C ARG A 364 -7.30 -22.22 3.53
N GLN A 365 -8.03 -21.14 3.31
CA GLN A 365 -9.38 -21.21 2.74
C GLN A 365 -9.39 -21.84 1.34
N VAL A 366 -8.39 -21.50 0.51
CA VAL A 366 -8.24 -22.12 -0.82
C VAL A 366 -7.99 -23.63 -0.69
N LEU A 367 -7.08 -24.06 0.18
CA LEU A 367 -6.77 -25.48 0.39
C LEU A 367 -7.99 -26.25 0.89
N GLU A 368 -8.68 -25.75 1.91
CA GLU A 368 -9.90 -26.36 2.46
C GLU A 368 -11.03 -26.40 1.40
N SER A 369 -11.22 -25.34 0.63
CA SER A 369 -12.22 -25.30 -0.46
C SER A 369 -11.91 -26.25 -1.61
N CYS A 370 -10.63 -26.58 -1.80
CA CYS A 370 -10.20 -27.58 -2.79
C CYS A 370 -10.34 -29.02 -2.29
N GLY A 371 -10.58 -29.23 -0.98
CA GLY A 371 -10.78 -30.56 -0.39
C GLY A 371 -9.56 -31.13 0.34
N PHE A 372 -8.51 -30.32 0.61
CA PHE A 372 -7.41 -30.74 1.47
C PHE A 372 -7.77 -30.66 2.95
N GLU A 373 -7.24 -31.59 3.74
CA GLU A 373 -7.26 -31.54 5.20
C GLU A 373 -5.94 -30.95 5.72
N ILE A 374 -6.02 -29.93 6.58
CA ILE A 374 -4.83 -29.29 7.16
C ILE A 374 -4.40 -30.09 8.39
N VAL A 375 -3.26 -30.78 8.28
CA VAL A 375 -2.68 -31.59 9.37
C VAL A 375 -1.92 -30.72 10.34
N HIS A 376 -1.07 -29.81 9.81
CA HIS A 376 -0.28 -28.88 10.63
C HIS A 376 -0.14 -27.53 9.96
N GLU A 377 -0.22 -26.47 10.77
CA GLU A 377 0.17 -25.12 10.39
C GLU A 377 1.57 -24.81 10.90
N ASN A 378 2.27 -23.95 10.15
CA ASN A 378 3.62 -23.55 10.49
C ASN A 378 4.56 -24.73 10.78
N HIS A 379 4.46 -25.77 9.93
CA HIS A 379 5.18 -27.02 10.08
C HIS A 379 6.69 -26.83 9.94
N LYS A 380 7.45 -27.23 10.96
CA LYS A 380 8.91 -27.08 11.00
C LYS A 380 9.61 -28.37 10.62
N ILE A 381 10.55 -28.30 9.69
CA ILE A 381 11.46 -29.41 9.40
C ILE A 381 12.51 -29.50 10.51
N ALA A 382 12.56 -30.64 11.19
CA ALA A 382 13.46 -30.87 12.32
C ALA A 382 14.92 -30.57 11.96
N LYS A 383 15.64 -29.84 12.83
CA LYS A 383 17.07 -29.50 12.71
C LYS A 383 17.48 -28.68 11.47
N SER A 384 16.53 -28.22 10.64
CA SER A 384 16.84 -27.49 9.40
C SER A 384 16.68 -25.98 9.53
N GLY A 385 15.90 -25.51 10.50
CA GLY A 385 15.48 -24.10 10.61
C GLY A 385 14.44 -23.67 9.58
N VAL A 386 13.98 -24.57 8.70
CA VAL A 386 12.95 -24.30 7.67
C VAL A 386 11.56 -24.61 8.21
N GLN A 387 10.62 -23.74 7.84
CA GLN A 387 9.21 -23.84 8.19
C GLN A 387 8.37 -23.66 6.92
N PHE A 388 7.35 -24.51 6.74
CA PHE A 388 6.32 -24.41 5.72
C PHE A 388 5.02 -23.90 6.35
N ASN A 389 4.21 -23.20 5.55
CA ASN A 389 2.97 -22.63 6.06
C ASN A 389 1.96 -23.70 6.45
N PHE A 390 1.87 -24.78 5.66
CA PHE A 390 0.97 -25.90 5.96
C PHE A 390 1.61 -27.24 5.61
N LEU A 391 1.17 -28.27 6.34
CA LEU A 391 1.24 -29.66 5.96
C LEU A 391 -0.21 -30.11 5.76
N VAL A 392 -0.55 -30.59 4.57
CA VAL A 392 -1.92 -30.97 4.21
C VAL A 392 -1.98 -32.38 3.66
N GLU A 393 -3.13 -33.04 3.81
CA GLU A 393 -3.44 -34.35 3.24
C GLU A 393 -4.55 -34.23 2.18
N ASP A 394 -4.54 -35.14 1.20
CA ASP A 394 -5.64 -35.25 0.27
C ASP A 394 -6.92 -35.80 0.99
N ALA A 395 -8.06 -35.74 0.32
CA ALA A 395 -9.34 -36.12 0.90
C ALA A 395 -9.40 -37.59 1.37
N ALA A 396 -8.53 -38.46 0.87
CA ALA A 396 -8.42 -39.86 1.28
C ALA A 396 -7.44 -40.07 2.46
N GLY A 397 -6.63 -39.06 2.81
CA GLY A 397 -5.55 -39.17 3.80
C GLY A 397 -4.37 -40.05 3.34
N GLU A 398 -4.25 -40.26 2.03
CA GLU A 398 -3.22 -41.15 1.47
C GLU A 398 -1.93 -40.42 1.10
N HIS A 399 -2.05 -39.11 0.75
CA HIS A 399 -0.92 -38.32 0.26
C HIS A 399 -0.77 -37.01 1.02
N VAL A 400 0.47 -36.75 1.44
CA VAL A 400 0.86 -35.54 2.20
C VAL A 400 1.56 -34.53 1.29
N TYR A 401 1.20 -33.26 1.44
CA TYR A 401 1.79 -32.15 0.72
C TYR A 401 2.33 -31.09 1.69
N TYR A 402 3.54 -30.61 1.43
CA TYR A 402 4.09 -29.42 2.07
C TYR A 402 3.64 -28.20 1.27
N VAL A 403 3.17 -27.15 1.94
CA VAL A 403 2.68 -25.96 1.28
C VAL A 403 3.50 -24.74 1.72
N ASP A 404 4.15 -24.10 0.76
CA ASP A 404 4.82 -22.80 0.93
C ASP A 404 3.95 -21.70 0.32
N VAL A 405 3.50 -20.76 1.17
CA VAL A 405 2.74 -19.60 0.73
C VAL A 405 3.72 -18.48 0.44
N SER A 406 3.98 -18.24 -0.82
CA SER A 406 5.02 -17.34 -1.29
C SER A 406 4.50 -15.98 -1.72
N GLY A 407 4.84 -14.96 -0.93
CA GLY A 407 4.44 -13.57 -1.15
C GLY A 407 3.15 -13.19 -0.43
N ALA A 408 2.93 -11.88 -0.32
CA ALA A 408 1.64 -11.36 0.13
C ALA A 408 0.62 -11.49 -1.02
N PHE A 409 -0.56 -12.04 -0.76
CA PHE A 409 -1.64 -12.12 -1.75
C PHE A 409 -2.30 -10.76 -1.94
N THR A 410 -1.50 -9.73 -2.26
CA THR A 410 -1.97 -8.39 -2.54
C THR A 410 -1.71 -8.04 -4.01
N THR A 411 -2.58 -7.24 -4.60
CA THR A 411 -2.47 -6.79 -5.99
C THR A 411 -1.23 -5.92 -6.26
N VAL A 412 -0.55 -5.44 -5.23
CA VAL A 412 0.52 -4.44 -5.33
C VAL A 412 1.92 -5.05 -5.37
N ARG A 413 2.10 -6.31 -4.92
CA ARG A 413 3.41 -6.99 -4.95
C ARG A 413 3.27 -8.43 -5.39
N PRO A 414 3.66 -8.70 -6.63
CA PRO A 414 3.43 -10.00 -7.25
C PRO A 414 4.33 -11.09 -6.64
N GLY A 415 3.83 -11.89 -5.75
CA GLY A 415 4.29 -13.19 -5.28
C GLY A 415 5.73 -13.58 -5.67
N LEU A 416 5.87 -14.60 -6.47
CA LEU A 416 7.17 -15.10 -6.97
C LEU A 416 7.83 -14.24 -8.06
N MET A 417 7.20 -13.16 -8.53
CA MET A 417 7.88 -12.17 -9.38
C MET A 417 8.97 -11.41 -8.61
N ARG A 418 8.98 -11.43 -7.27
CA ARG A 418 10.04 -10.86 -6.45
C ARG A 418 11.20 -11.83 -6.31
N THR A 419 12.39 -11.35 -6.65
CA THR A 419 13.62 -12.15 -6.61
C THR A 419 13.94 -12.69 -5.21
N ASP A 420 13.76 -11.88 -4.16
CA ASP A 420 14.00 -12.30 -2.78
C ASP A 420 13.02 -13.37 -2.29
N THR A 421 11.73 -13.26 -2.66
CA THR A 421 10.71 -14.26 -2.35
C THR A 421 11.01 -15.56 -3.10
N LEU A 422 11.30 -15.49 -4.39
CA LEU A 422 11.64 -16.64 -5.21
C LEU A 422 12.83 -17.41 -4.62
N TRP A 423 13.94 -16.74 -4.31
CA TRP A 423 15.12 -17.41 -3.77
C TRP A 423 14.91 -18.01 -2.38
N LYS A 424 14.09 -17.38 -1.52
CA LYS A 424 13.69 -17.96 -0.24
C LYS A 424 12.89 -19.25 -0.42
N THR A 425 11.94 -19.26 -1.35
CA THR A 425 11.12 -20.44 -1.68
C THR A 425 11.98 -21.56 -2.24
N LEU A 426 12.87 -21.27 -3.20
CA LEU A 426 13.80 -22.28 -3.75
C LEU A 426 14.75 -22.82 -2.70
N GLY A 427 15.24 -21.99 -1.77
CA GLY A 427 16.05 -22.42 -0.63
C GLY A 427 15.30 -23.39 0.29
N ARG A 428 14.02 -23.12 0.58
CA ARG A 428 13.17 -24.03 1.36
C ARG A 428 12.95 -25.36 0.64
N ALA A 429 12.66 -25.32 -0.67
CA ALA A 429 12.52 -26.52 -1.49
C ALA A 429 13.76 -27.40 -1.43
N HIS A 430 14.95 -26.80 -1.61
CA HIS A 430 16.21 -27.53 -1.53
C HIS A 430 16.42 -28.20 -0.17
N VAL A 431 16.16 -27.48 0.94
CA VAL A 431 16.30 -28.03 2.30
C VAL A 431 15.32 -29.17 2.55
N LEU A 432 14.07 -29.05 2.07
CA LEU A 432 13.06 -30.12 2.18
C LEU A 432 13.58 -31.40 1.50
N MET A 433 14.04 -31.29 0.26
CA MET A 433 14.54 -32.44 -0.52
C MET A 433 15.81 -33.02 0.06
N ALA A 434 16.73 -32.20 0.55
CA ALA A 434 17.95 -32.68 1.20
C ALA A 434 17.68 -33.49 2.48
N ASN A 435 16.63 -33.17 3.22
CA ASN A 435 16.19 -33.96 4.39
C ASN A 435 15.42 -35.23 4.01
N ALA A 436 14.87 -35.29 2.80
CA ALA A 436 14.12 -36.40 2.28
C ALA A 436 15.00 -37.47 1.59
N ASN A 437 16.27 -37.17 1.30
CA ASN A 437 17.20 -38.04 0.55
C ASN A 437 17.48 -39.42 1.17
N ALA A 438 16.84 -39.77 2.28
CA ALA A 438 16.85 -41.11 2.87
C ALA A 438 15.52 -41.88 2.65
N ALA A 439 14.56 -41.24 1.96
CA ALA A 439 13.22 -41.83 1.76
C ALA A 439 13.15 -42.59 0.42
N THR A 440 12.52 -43.75 0.43
CA THR A 440 12.13 -44.52 -0.78
C THR A 440 11.05 -43.74 -1.54
N ASP A 441 10.88 -43.99 -2.84
CA ASP A 441 9.96 -43.27 -3.77
C ASP A 441 8.52 -43.07 -3.23
N ALA A 442 8.02 -43.97 -2.38
CA ALA A 442 6.72 -43.86 -1.74
C ALA A 442 6.60 -42.67 -0.74
N ASN A 443 7.71 -42.12 -0.29
CA ASN A 443 7.77 -41.03 0.71
C ASN A 443 8.42 -39.74 0.19
N HIS A 444 8.53 -39.57 -1.13
CA HIS A 444 9.08 -38.33 -1.68
C HIS A 444 8.18 -37.14 -1.31
N PRO A 445 8.71 -36.07 -0.66
CA PRO A 445 7.89 -34.95 -0.23
C PRO A 445 7.37 -34.15 -1.42
N ARG A 446 6.06 -33.93 -1.46
CA ARG A 446 5.41 -33.10 -2.47
C ARG A 446 5.31 -31.67 -1.99
N LEU A 447 6.03 -30.75 -2.63
CA LEU A 447 5.99 -29.33 -2.31
C LEU A 447 5.06 -28.58 -3.27
N LEU A 448 3.99 -28.01 -2.74
CA LEU A 448 3.12 -27.06 -3.43
C LEU A 448 3.54 -25.63 -3.06
N ILE A 449 3.74 -24.80 -4.06
CA ILE A 449 3.97 -23.37 -3.87
C ILE A 449 2.69 -22.63 -4.24
N LEU A 450 2.06 -21.95 -3.26
CA LEU A 450 0.91 -21.09 -3.49
C LEU A 450 1.37 -19.63 -3.56
N THR A 451 1.03 -18.94 -4.64
CA THR A 451 1.45 -17.55 -4.87
C THR A 451 0.34 -16.72 -5.50
N SER A 452 0.40 -15.39 -5.34
CA SER A 452 -0.48 -14.49 -6.09
C SER A 452 -0.09 -14.36 -7.56
N ASN A 453 1.20 -14.48 -7.88
CA ASN A 453 1.72 -14.35 -9.24
C ASN A 453 2.97 -15.22 -9.44
N LEU A 454 2.98 -15.97 -10.52
CA LEU A 454 4.15 -16.66 -11.03
C LEU A 454 5.11 -15.69 -11.74
N PRO A 455 6.40 -16.02 -11.84
CA PRO A 455 7.33 -15.25 -12.66
C PRO A 455 6.86 -15.21 -14.12
N ARG A 456 7.09 -14.08 -14.80
CA ARG A 456 6.72 -13.95 -16.22
C ARG A 456 7.44 -15.02 -17.04
N PRO A 457 6.77 -15.68 -18.00
CA PRO A 457 7.36 -16.69 -18.86
C PRO A 457 8.68 -16.21 -19.50
N ASN A 458 9.69 -17.07 -19.48
CA ASN A 458 11.05 -16.79 -19.98
C ASN A 458 11.83 -15.70 -19.22
N SER A 459 11.33 -15.19 -18.10
CA SER A 459 12.11 -14.31 -17.23
C SER A 459 13.20 -15.07 -16.48
N PRO A 460 14.22 -14.38 -15.92
CA PRO A 460 15.20 -15.04 -15.05
C PRO A 460 14.59 -15.81 -13.88
N GLY A 461 13.48 -15.29 -13.32
CA GLY A 461 12.74 -15.95 -12.22
C GLY A 461 12.02 -17.23 -12.67
N ASP A 462 11.37 -17.19 -13.82
CA ASP A 462 10.72 -18.37 -14.43
C ASP A 462 11.75 -19.47 -14.75
N ARG A 463 12.88 -19.08 -15.36
CA ARG A 463 13.96 -20.03 -15.64
C ARG A 463 14.57 -20.63 -14.38
N ALA A 464 14.73 -19.85 -13.30
CA ALA A 464 15.24 -20.34 -12.03
C ALA A 464 14.26 -21.32 -11.38
N LEU A 465 12.96 -21.04 -11.39
CA LEU A 465 11.93 -21.92 -10.83
C LEU A 465 11.81 -23.24 -11.65
N ARG A 466 11.85 -23.16 -12.98
CA ARG A 466 11.84 -24.36 -13.85
C ARG A 466 13.11 -25.20 -13.74
N ALA A 467 14.27 -24.56 -13.53
CA ALA A 467 15.53 -25.28 -13.36
C ALA A 467 15.57 -26.17 -12.10
N VAL A 468 14.72 -25.91 -11.12
CA VAL A 468 14.57 -26.75 -9.93
C VAL A 468 13.85 -28.06 -10.25
N GLY A 469 13.00 -28.08 -11.26
CA GLY A 469 12.29 -29.26 -11.76
C GLY A 469 11.09 -29.67 -10.92
N ALA A 470 10.17 -30.42 -11.53
CA ALA A 470 8.94 -30.92 -10.91
C ALA A 470 9.21 -31.92 -9.75
N TRP A 471 10.40 -32.51 -9.72
CA TRP A 471 10.83 -33.39 -8.64
C TRP A 471 11.05 -32.63 -7.32
N ASN A 472 11.57 -31.42 -7.36
CA ASN A 472 11.86 -30.62 -6.18
C ASN A 472 10.70 -29.68 -5.79
N VAL A 473 9.90 -29.25 -6.76
CA VAL A 473 8.68 -28.47 -6.58
C VAL A 473 7.57 -29.17 -7.32
N PHE A 474 6.67 -29.80 -6.58
CA PHE A 474 5.60 -30.61 -7.16
C PHE A 474 4.70 -29.79 -8.08
N ASP A 475 4.24 -28.61 -7.65
CA ASP A 475 3.59 -27.61 -8.53
C ASP A 475 3.73 -26.20 -7.95
N ALA A 476 3.64 -25.20 -8.83
CA ALA A 476 3.57 -23.80 -8.48
C ALA A 476 2.23 -23.22 -8.99
N ILE A 477 1.42 -22.74 -8.07
CA ILE A 477 0.00 -22.43 -8.29
C ILE A 477 -0.25 -20.94 -8.04
N GLU A 478 -0.80 -20.26 -9.03
CA GLU A 478 -1.43 -18.96 -8.82
C GLU A 478 -2.82 -19.18 -8.21
N VAL A 479 -3.02 -18.70 -6.98
CA VAL A 479 -4.27 -18.91 -6.24
C VAL A 479 -5.45 -18.11 -6.78
N PHE A 480 -5.17 -17.13 -7.64
CA PHE A 480 -6.17 -16.31 -8.32
C PHE A 480 -6.44 -16.74 -9.77
N ASP A 481 -5.82 -17.84 -10.21
CA ASP A 481 -6.04 -18.45 -11.52
C ASP A 481 -6.91 -19.71 -11.39
N ASP A 482 -8.01 -19.75 -12.12
CA ASP A 482 -8.94 -20.88 -12.08
C ASP A 482 -8.29 -22.21 -12.48
N ALA A 483 -7.39 -22.19 -13.47
CA ALA A 483 -6.67 -23.37 -13.87
C ALA A 483 -5.72 -23.87 -12.76
N GLY A 484 -5.13 -22.92 -11.99
CA GLY A 484 -4.34 -23.23 -10.81
C GLY A 484 -5.17 -23.88 -9.72
N VAL A 485 -6.32 -23.31 -9.38
CA VAL A 485 -7.26 -23.86 -8.39
C VAL A 485 -7.81 -25.21 -8.82
N ALA A 486 -8.12 -25.40 -10.10
CA ALA A 486 -8.57 -26.69 -10.63
C ALA A 486 -7.51 -27.80 -10.50
N ARG A 487 -6.21 -27.48 -10.62
CA ARG A 487 -5.12 -28.43 -10.35
C ARG A 487 -5.07 -28.80 -8.86
N LEU A 488 -5.20 -27.82 -7.94
CA LEU A 488 -5.29 -28.09 -6.50
C LEU A 488 -6.43 -29.06 -6.16
N GLN A 489 -7.62 -28.86 -6.73
CA GLN A 489 -8.76 -29.76 -6.52
C GLN A 489 -8.46 -31.20 -6.97
N LYS A 490 -7.77 -31.37 -8.11
CA LYS A 490 -7.36 -32.69 -8.60
C LYS A 490 -6.34 -33.35 -7.66
N TYR A 491 -5.39 -32.60 -7.13
CA TYR A 491 -4.43 -33.11 -6.15
C TYR A 491 -5.14 -33.53 -4.85
N ALA A 492 -6.10 -32.74 -4.37
CA ALA A 492 -6.91 -33.08 -3.20
C ALA A 492 -7.78 -34.33 -3.41
N THR A 493 -8.09 -34.71 -4.66
CA THR A 493 -8.81 -35.93 -5.00
C THR A 493 -7.91 -37.13 -5.32
N GLY A 494 -6.60 -37.05 -5.03
CA GLY A 494 -5.68 -38.17 -5.10
C GLY A 494 -4.83 -38.26 -6.38
N VAL A 495 -4.74 -37.20 -7.18
CA VAL A 495 -3.79 -37.16 -8.31
C VAL A 495 -2.36 -36.99 -7.78
N THR A 496 -1.51 -37.98 -8.07
CA THR A 496 -0.18 -38.15 -7.48
C THR A 496 0.98 -37.67 -8.33
N ALA A 497 0.73 -37.33 -9.60
CA ALA A 497 1.71 -36.76 -10.54
C ALA A 497 1.43 -35.27 -10.75
N PRO A 498 2.47 -34.45 -11.01
CA PRO A 498 2.29 -33.06 -11.42
C PRO A 498 1.42 -32.95 -12.68
N LEU A 499 0.56 -31.93 -12.72
CA LEU A 499 -0.31 -31.67 -13.86
C LEU A 499 0.24 -30.55 -14.73
N ALA A 500 -0.06 -30.60 -16.03
CA ALA A 500 0.28 -29.53 -16.95
C ALA A 500 -0.36 -28.19 -16.51
N GLY A 501 0.44 -27.12 -16.57
CA GLY A 501 0.05 -25.80 -16.13
C GLY A 501 1.28 -24.92 -15.95
N PHE A 502 1.84 -24.82 -14.75
CA PHE A 502 3.17 -24.25 -14.59
C PHE A 502 4.21 -25.14 -15.29
N TRP A 503 4.18 -26.45 -15.05
CA TRP A 503 5.03 -27.41 -15.74
C TRP A 503 4.49 -27.69 -17.15
N THR A 504 5.40 -27.84 -18.11
CA THR A 504 5.10 -28.33 -19.45
C THR A 504 5.04 -29.87 -19.44
N GLU A 505 4.47 -30.50 -20.46
CA GLU A 505 4.47 -31.94 -20.61
C GLU A 505 5.89 -32.52 -20.56
N ALA A 506 6.87 -31.87 -21.20
CA ALA A 506 8.26 -32.29 -21.15
C ALA A 506 8.89 -32.20 -19.73
N ASP A 507 8.48 -31.25 -18.90
CA ASP A 507 8.92 -31.19 -17.50
C ASP A 507 8.32 -32.32 -16.66
N ILE A 508 7.09 -32.76 -17.01
CA ILE A 508 6.37 -33.84 -16.34
C ILE A 508 6.94 -35.20 -16.74
N ASP A 509 7.25 -35.41 -18.01
CA ASP A 509 7.91 -36.63 -18.50
C ASP A 509 9.23 -36.90 -17.75
N LEU A 510 9.99 -35.85 -17.47
CA LEU A 510 11.21 -35.94 -16.65
C LEU A 510 10.91 -36.36 -15.20
N PHE A 511 9.79 -35.96 -14.63
CA PHE A 511 9.38 -36.37 -13.29
C PHE A 511 9.05 -37.88 -13.25
N GLU A 512 8.33 -38.39 -14.25
CA GLU A 512 7.98 -39.82 -14.36
C GLU A 512 9.22 -40.71 -14.54
N ASP A 513 10.22 -40.26 -15.29
CA ASP A 513 11.52 -40.93 -15.44
C ASP A 513 12.28 -41.10 -14.09
N PHE A 514 12.14 -40.12 -13.17
CA PHE A 514 12.74 -40.20 -11.83
C PHE A 514 11.96 -41.14 -10.88
N THR A 515 10.65 -41.29 -11.06
CA THR A 515 9.82 -42.17 -10.24
C THR A 515 9.89 -43.66 -10.67
N THR A 516 10.41 -43.95 -11.87
CA THR A 516 10.53 -45.28 -12.43
C THR A 516 11.93 -45.89 -12.32
N ARG A 517 12.91 -45.14 -11.86
CA ARG A 517 14.30 -45.57 -11.56
C ARG A 517 14.49 -45.86 -10.09
#